data_02a8d1949f86c567faedde8a06a139f1
#
_entry.id   02a8d1949f86c567faedde8a06a139f1
#
_cell.length_a   1.000
_cell.length_b   1.000
_cell.length_c   1.000
_cell.angle_alpha   90.00
_cell.angle_beta   90.00
_cell.angle_gamma   90.00
#
_symmetry.space_group_name_H-M   'P 1'
#
loop_
_entity.id
_entity.type
_entity.pdbx_description
1 polymer ?
#
loop_
_entity_poly.entity_id
_entity_poly.type
_entity_poly.pdbx_seq_one_letter_code
_entity_poly.pdbx_strand_id
1 'polypeptide(L)'
;MTDDQSTIDPRARSWIDKIAQVFSDEPTDTKSLLELLRNAEQDQVLDADTLGIIEGALQVSSMQVRDIMIPRSQVVTVAANLSLSEILDAVSKASHSRFPVVGENVDNVMGILLAKDLLPLVLNGNQDKFDIKDIVRPATFVPESKRLNILLKEFRETRQHMAIVIDEYGSVCGVVTIEDVLEQIVGEIEDEFDVDDDSYIKKFDEQNYIVKALT
;
A
#
# COMPACT_ATOMS: atom_id res chain seq x y z
N MET A 1 29.92 -17.83 -67.44
CA MET A 1 28.48 -17.74 -67.63
C MET A 1 27.86 -18.98 -67.02
N THR A 2 27.48 -18.91 -65.75
CA THR A 2 26.53 -19.85 -65.13
C THR A 2 25.92 -19.11 -63.96
N ASP A 3 24.66 -18.67 -64.18
CA ASP A 3 23.79 -18.08 -63.16
C ASP A 3 23.41 -19.17 -62.14
N ASP A 4 23.81 -19.01 -60.93
CA ASP A 4 23.31 -19.80 -59.77
C ASP A 4 22.19 -19.02 -59.11
N GLN A 5 20.96 -19.17 -59.59
CA GLN A 5 19.74 -18.72 -58.92
C GLN A 5 19.39 -19.73 -57.83
N SER A 6 19.85 -19.52 -56.62
CA SER A 6 19.35 -20.23 -55.44
C SER A 6 17.91 -19.80 -55.16
N THR A 7 16.95 -20.54 -55.67
CA THR A 7 15.52 -20.46 -55.32
C THR A 7 15.34 -20.92 -53.89
N ILE A 8 15.24 -19.96 -52.95
CA ILE A 8 14.85 -20.21 -51.56
C ILE A 8 13.39 -20.69 -51.57
N ASP A 9 13.17 -21.92 -51.09
CA ASP A 9 11.88 -22.59 -50.98
C ASP A 9 10.85 -21.70 -50.23
N PRO A 10 9.68 -21.41 -50.81
CA PRO A 10 8.64 -20.60 -50.17
C PRO A 10 8.16 -21.17 -48.81
N ARG A 11 8.38 -22.47 -48.56
CA ARG A 11 8.09 -23.08 -47.25
C ARG A 11 9.11 -22.66 -46.14
N ALA A 12 10.35 -22.37 -46.55
CA ALA A 12 11.38 -21.90 -45.65
C ALA A 12 11.12 -20.45 -45.16
N ARG A 13 10.46 -19.62 -45.93
CA ARG A 13 10.03 -18.27 -45.50
C ARG A 13 8.91 -18.33 -44.48
N SER A 14 7.95 -19.24 -44.65
CA SER A 14 6.79 -19.33 -43.73
C SER A 14 7.14 -19.72 -42.30
N TRP A 15 8.16 -20.56 -42.08
CA TRP A 15 8.56 -20.90 -40.71
C TRP A 15 9.49 -19.86 -40.08
N ILE A 16 10.33 -19.19 -40.87
CA ILE A 16 11.15 -18.05 -40.42
C ILE A 16 10.24 -16.89 -40.03
N ASP A 17 9.18 -16.60 -40.81
CA ASP A 17 8.19 -15.58 -40.48
C ASP A 17 7.40 -15.94 -39.19
N LYS A 18 7.09 -17.22 -38.98
CA LYS A 18 6.47 -17.69 -37.74
C LYS A 18 7.42 -17.59 -36.53
N ILE A 19 8.71 -17.92 -36.71
CA ILE A 19 9.72 -17.73 -35.66
C ILE A 19 9.96 -16.24 -35.40
N ALA A 20 10.04 -15.41 -36.45
CA ALA A 20 10.15 -13.95 -36.28
C ALA A 20 8.92 -13.37 -35.57
N GLN A 21 7.72 -13.91 -35.78
CA GLN A 21 6.51 -13.50 -35.09
C GLN A 21 6.50 -13.93 -33.61
N VAL A 22 7.07 -15.08 -33.28
CA VAL A 22 7.26 -15.53 -31.88
C VAL A 22 8.34 -14.70 -31.17
N PHE A 23 9.35 -14.19 -31.89
CA PHE A 23 10.38 -13.29 -31.32
C PHE A 23 10.00 -11.80 -31.43
N SER A 24 8.92 -11.42 -32.11
CA SER A 24 8.46 -10.04 -32.22
C SER A 24 7.46 -9.65 -31.11
N ASP A 25 7.06 -10.58 -30.23
CA ASP A 25 6.20 -10.34 -29.08
C ASP A 25 6.99 -10.05 -27.79
N GLU A 26 8.20 -9.47 -27.89
CA GLU A 26 8.80 -8.87 -26.72
C GLU A 26 7.95 -7.67 -26.28
N PRO A 27 7.42 -7.66 -25.06
CA PRO A 27 6.57 -6.57 -24.61
C PRO A 27 7.39 -5.27 -24.60
N THR A 28 7.00 -4.32 -25.45
CA THR A 28 7.68 -3.03 -25.59
C THR A 28 7.18 -1.98 -24.60
N ASP A 29 6.05 -2.24 -23.97
CA ASP A 29 5.43 -1.38 -22.97
C ASP A 29 4.72 -2.19 -21.86
N THR A 30 4.31 -1.51 -20.80
CA THR A 30 3.63 -2.15 -19.66
C THR A 30 2.31 -2.82 -20.06
N LYS A 31 1.61 -2.29 -21.08
CA LYS A 31 0.34 -2.84 -21.55
C LYS A 31 0.54 -4.18 -22.23
N SER A 32 1.50 -4.27 -23.14
CA SER A 32 1.87 -5.53 -23.81
C SER A 32 2.34 -6.58 -22.81
N LEU A 33 3.09 -6.17 -21.77
CA LEU A 33 3.49 -7.07 -20.69
C LEU A 33 2.29 -7.62 -19.92
N LEU A 34 1.32 -6.77 -19.57
CA LEU A 34 0.09 -7.20 -18.89
C LEU A 34 -0.75 -8.16 -19.73
N GLU A 35 -0.88 -7.92 -21.04
CA GLU A 35 -1.58 -8.84 -21.96
C GLU A 35 -0.91 -10.20 -21.99
N LEU A 36 0.43 -10.25 -22.00
CA LEU A 36 1.19 -11.49 -21.98
C LEU A 36 1.01 -12.25 -20.66
N LEU A 37 1.01 -11.55 -19.52
CA LEU A 37 0.78 -12.14 -18.21
C LEU A 37 -0.64 -12.69 -18.07
N ARG A 38 -1.67 -11.99 -18.58
CA ARG A 38 -3.05 -12.47 -18.60
C ARG A 38 -3.23 -13.70 -19.48
N ASN A 39 -2.54 -13.78 -20.60
CA ASN A 39 -2.54 -15.00 -21.41
C ASN A 39 -1.90 -16.17 -20.66
N ALA A 40 -0.79 -15.93 -19.93
CA ALA A 40 -0.16 -16.95 -19.10
C ALA A 40 -1.07 -17.46 -17.96
N GLU A 41 -1.91 -16.58 -17.40
CA GLU A 41 -2.92 -16.97 -16.41
C GLU A 41 -4.02 -17.84 -17.06
N GLN A 42 -4.56 -17.45 -18.22
CA GLN A 42 -5.54 -18.25 -18.95
C GLN A 42 -5.01 -19.64 -19.34
N ASP A 43 -3.73 -19.73 -19.67
CA ASP A 43 -3.03 -20.99 -19.98
C ASP A 43 -2.64 -21.78 -18.73
N GLN A 44 -3.03 -21.34 -17.51
CA GLN A 44 -2.73 -21.95 -16.23
C GLN A 44 -1.21 -22.08 -15.93
N VAL A 45 -0.39 -21.26 -16.53
CA VAL A 45 1.05 -21.13 -16.24
C VAL A 45 1.28 -20.23 -15.03
N LEU A 46 0.36 -19.27 -14.80
CA LEU A 46 0.35 -18.34 -13.69
C LEU A 46 -1.01 -18.46 -12.98
N ASP A 47 -1.02 -18.42 -11.66
CA ASP A 47 -2.28 -18.33 -10.90
C ASP A 47 -2.79 -16.88 -10.81
N ALA A 48 -4.09 -16.71 -10.54
CA ALA A 48 -4.75 -15.41 -10.52
C ALA A 48 -4.19 -14.49 -9.42
N ASP A 49 -3.85 -15.05 -8.24
CA ASP A 49 -3.32 -14.28 -7.12
C ASP A 49 -1.93 -13.72 -7.45
N THR A 50 -1.06 -14.54 -8.04
CA THR A 50 0.25 -14.09 -8.52
C THR A 50 0.13 -13.03 -9.61
N LEU A 51 -0.83 -13.18 -10.55
CA LEU A 51 -1.10 -12.15 -11.55
C LEU A 51 -1.51 -10.83 -10.89
N GLY A 52 -2.43 -10.88 -9.92
CA GLY A 52 -2.88 -9.70 -9.16
C GLY A 52 -1.73 -8.95 -8.49
N ILE A 53 -0.81 -9.68 -7.82
CA ILE A 53 0.38 -9.09 -7.20
C ILE A 53 1.29 -8.41 -8.23
N ILE A 54 1.49 -9.01 -9.40
CA ILE A 54 2.31 -8.43 -10.47
C ILE A 54 1.63 -7.16 -11.01
N GLU A 55 0.32 -7.19 -11.26
CA GLU A 55 -0.45 -6.04 -11.72
C GLU A 55 -0.37 -4.89 -10.70
N GLY A 56 -0.56 -5.17 -9.40
CA GLY A 56 -0.42 -4.20 -8.31
C GLY A 56 0.99 -3.59 -8.24
N ALA A 57 2.04 -4.40 -8.36
CA ALA A 57 3.42 -3.92 -8.36
C ALA A 57 3.72 -2.98 -9.55
N LEU A 58 3.17 -3.26 -10.73
CA LEU A 58 3.28 -2.38 -11.89
C LEU A 58 2.50 -1.09 -11.69
N GLN A 59 1.31 -1.15 -11.11
CA GLN A 59 0.47 0.01 -10.83
C GLN A 59 1.12 0.97 -9.83
N VAL A 60 1.67 0.45 -8.72
CA VAL A 60 2.38 1.24 -7.70
C VAL A 60 3.52 2.07 -8.29
N SER A 61 4.15 1.62 -9.38
CA SER A 61 5.21 2.37 -10.05
C SER A 61 4.73 3.69 -10.66
N SER A 62 3.45 3.81 -11.00
CA SER A 62 2.84 5.00 -11.60
C SER A 62 2.08 5.88 -10.60
N MET A 63 1.68 5.33 -9.44
CA MET A 63 0.92 6.03 -8.40
C MET A 63 1.78 7.00 -7.60
N GLN A 64 1.12 7.98 -6.98
CA GLN A 64 1.69 8.97 -6.09
C GLN A 64 1.13 8.83 -4.67
N VAL A 65 1.83 9.39 -3.68
CA VAL A 65 1.42 9.36 -2.27
C VAL A 65 0.00 9.88 -2.07
N ARG A 66 -0.38 10.96 -2.74
CA ARG A 66 -1.73 11.53 -2.65
C ARG A 66 -2.86 10.57 -3.06
N ASP A 67 -2.55 9.55 -3.86
CA ASP A 67 -3.55 8.62 -4.38
C ASP A 67 -4.00 7.61 -3.31
N ILE A 68 -3.16 7.39 -2.25
CA ILE A 68 -3.41 6.40 -1.20
C ILE A 68 -3.29 6.94 0.23
N MET A 69 -2.80 8.17 0.42
CA MET A 69 -2.60 8.72 1.76
C MET A 69 -3.91 8.80 2.55
N ILE A 70 -3.83 8.60 3.84
CA ILE A 70 -4.92 8.90 4.78
C ILE A 70 -4.99 10.41 4.91
N PRO A 71 -6.10 11.07 4.49
CA PRO A 71 -6.25 12.52 4.56
C PRO A 71 -6.20 13.03 6.01
N ARG A 72 -5.67 14.24 6.19
CA ARG A 72 -5.53 14.91 7.50
C ARG A 72 -6.79 14.83 8.38
N SER A 73 -7.98 14.94 7.78
CA SER A 73 -9.26 14.89 8.50
C SER A 73 -9.56 13.53 9.14
N GLN A 74 -8.91 12.47 8.68
CA GLN A 74 -9.08 11.10 9.17
C GLN A 74 -7.90 10.63 10.05
N VAL A 75 -6.82 11.42 10.12
CA VAL A 75 -5.63 11.05 10.91
C VAL A 75 -5.93 11.23 12.39
N VAL A 76 -5.75 10.16 13.16
CA VAL A 76 -5.78 10.22 14.62
C VAL A 76 -4.42 10.70 15.11
N THR A 77 -4.39 11.87 15.76
CA THR A 77 -3.18 12.49 16.31
C THR A 77 -3.19 12.51 17.82
N VAL A 78 -2.02 12.61 18.46
CA VAL A 78 -1.84 12.78 19.90
C VAL A 78 -1.27 14.18 20.14
N ALA A 79 -1.95 14.99 20.95
CA ALA A 79 -1.41 16.30 21.32
C ALA A 79 -0.30 16.16 22.37
N ALA A 80 0.77 16.92 22.21
CA ALA A 80 1.97 16.81 23.04
C ALA A 80 1.76 17.22 24.51
N ASN A 81 0.69 17.94 24.81
CA ASN A 81 0.35 18.40 26.15
C ASN A 81 -0.59 17.45 26.93
N LEU A 82 -0.96 16.32 26.35
CA LEU A 82 -1.80 15.32 27.01
C LEU A 82 -1.02 14.58 28.10
N SER A 83 -1.73 14.21 29.17
CA SER A 83 -1.23 13.31 30.19
C SER A 83 -1.09 11.87 29.65
N LEU A 84 -0.27 11.06 30.32
CA LEU A 84 -0.12 9.65 29.94
C LEU A 84 -1.46 8.91 29.92
N SER A 85 -2.36 9.18 30.87
CA SER A 85 -3.69 8.55 30.95
C SER A 85 -4.55 8.91 29.74
N GLU A 86 -4.56 10.16 29.30
CA GLU A 86 -5.31 10.62 28.15
C GLU A 86 -4.76 10.01 26.84
N ILE A 87 -3.42 9.90 26.75
CA ILE A 87 -2.77 9.25 25.60
C ILE A 87 -3.14 7.77 25.52
N LEU A 88 -3.09 7.06 26.66
CA LEU A 88 -3.45 5.65 26.72
C LEU A 88 -4.91 5.41 26.31
N ASP A 89 -5.83 6.28 26.74
CA ASP A 89 -7.23 6.21 26.35
C ASP A 89 -7.41 6.44 24.84
N ALA A 90 -6.76 7.46 24.29
CA ALA A 90 -6.80 7.76 22.87
C ALA A 90 -6.23 6.61 22.00
N VAL A 91 -5.07 6.08 22.38
CA VAL A 91 -4.39 4.99 21.68
C VAL A 91 -5.21 3.70 21.74
N SER A 92 -5.79 3.38 22.90
CA SER A 92 -6.62 2.20 23.09
C SER A 92 -7.89 2.23 22.23
N LYS A 93 -8.53 3.40 22.09
CA LYS A 93 -9.73 3.56 21.28
C LYS A 93 -9.48 3.48 19.78
N ALA A 94 -8.34 4.02 19.35
CA ALA A 94 -8.01 4.09 17.93
C ALA A 94 -7.47 2.77 17.36
N SER A 95 -6.92 1.87 18.20
CA SER A 95 -6.34 0.57 17.80
C SER A 95 -5.23 0.65 16.74
N HIS A 96 -4.58 1.82 16.60
CA HIS A 96 -3.45 2.00 15.68
C HIS A 96 -2.12 1.75 16.38
N SER A 97 -1.10 1.39 15.61
CA SER A 97 0.26 1.16 16.14
C SER A 97 1.11 2.43 16.22
N ARG A 98 0.80 3.45 15.41
CA ARG A 98 1.60 4.70 15.27
C ARG A 98 0.71 5.91 15.21
N PHE A 99 1.13 6.96 15.91
CA PHE A 99 0.36 8.20 16.05
C PHE A 99 1.27 9.40 15.81
N PRO A 100 0.93 10.30 14.88
CA PRO A 100 1.58 11.61 14.83
C PRO A 100 1.36 12.38 16.13
N VAL A 101 2.45 12.88 16.70
CA VAL A 101 2.40 13.76 17.87
C VAL A 101 2.46 15.20 17.38
N VAL A 102 1.46 15.99 17.76
CA VAL A 102 1.32 17.38 17.33
C VAL A 102 1.46 18.35 18.49
N GLY A 103 2.03 19.51 18.20
CA GLY A 103 2.17 20.62 19.17
C GLY A 103 0.88 21.45 19.27
N GLU A 104 1.02 22.78 19.19
CA GLU A 104 -0.11 23.71 19.32
C GLU A 104 -1.11 23.63 18.17
N ASN A 105 -0.66 23.20 17.00
CA ASN A 105 -1.51 22.98 15.84
C ASN A 105 -1.11 21.69 15.11
N VAL A 106 -1.97 21.20 14.22
CA VAL A 106 -1.80 19.93 13.51
C VAL A 106 -0.65 19.96 12.49
N ASP A 107 -0.26 21.15 12.03
CA ASP A 107 0.89 21.32 11.14
C ASP A 107 2.23 21.26 11.89
N ASN A 108 2.19 21.44 13.21
CA ASN A 108 3.37 21.33 14.06
C ASN A 108 3.57 19.89 14.54
N VAL A 109 3.97 19.01 13.63
CA VAL A 109 4.25 17.60 13.96
C VAL A 109 5.61 17.51 14.63
N MET A 110 5.61 17.08 15.91
CA MET A 110 6.81 16.89 16.75
C MET A 110 7.51 15.55 16.46
N GLY A 111 6.75 14.54 16.00
CA GLY A 111 7.27 13.22 15.69
C GLY A 111 6.18 12.15 15.67
N ILE A 112 6.58 10.89 15.78
CA ILE A 112 5.70 9.72 15.78
C ILE A 112 5.82 8.98 17.11
N LEU A 113 4.69 8.77 17.76
CA LEU A 113 4.55 7.91 18.93
C LEU A 113 4.23 6.49 18.46
N LEU A 114 4.95 5.49 18.97
CA LEU A 114 4.58 4.09 18.82
C LEU A 114 3.79 3.64 20.04
N ALA A 115 2.61 3.06 19.84
CA ALA A 115 1.75 2.55 20.92
C ALA A 115 2.50 1.61 21.89
N LYS A 116 3.37 0.74 21.34
CA LYS A 116 4.18 -0.19 22.15
C LYS A 116 5.17 0.48 23.11
N ASP A 117 5.62 1.70 22.77
CA ASP A 117 6.60 2.43 23.60
C ASP A 117 5.95 2.99 24.88
N LEU A 118 4.61 2.96 24.99
CA LEU A 118 3.86 3.27 26.20
C LEU A 118 3.88 2.13 27.24
N LEU A 119 4.07 0.87 26.80
CA LEU A 119 3.99 -0.29 27.70
C LEU A 119 4.96 -0.24 28.88
N PRO A 120 6.25 0.12 28.72
CA PRO A 120 7.18 0.23 29.84
C PRO A 120 6.76 1.27 30.86
N LEU A 121 6.10 2.36 30.43
CA LEU A 121 5.65 3.44 31.30
C LEU A 121 4.49 3.00 32.20
N VAL A 122 3.58 2.21 31.65
CA VAL A 122 2.46 1.62 32.39
C VAL A 122 2.96 0.59 33.40
N LEU A 123 3.87 -0.30 32.99
CA LEU A 123 4.39 -1.38 33.84
C LEU A 123 5.25 -0.87 34.99
N ASN A 124 6.02 0.19 34.79
CA ASN A 124 6.96 0.71 35.77
C ASN A 124 6.33 1.72 36.76
N GLY A 125 5.04 2.12 36.58
CA GLY A 125 4.34 3.03 37.48
C GLY A 125 4.89 4.47 37.50
N ASN A 126 5.76 4.86 36.57
CA ASN A 126 6.41 6.18 36.51
C ASN A 126 5.52 7.23 35.81
N GLN A 127 4.29 7.38 36.27
CA GLN A 127 3.32 8.30 35.67
C GLN A 127 3.64 9.79 35.97
N ASP A 128 4.27 10.09 37.12
CA ASP A 128 4.49 11.45 37.59
C ASP A 128 5.63 12.21 36.87
N LYS A 129 6.46 11.52 36.06
CA LYS A 129 7.61 12.12 35.36
C LYS A 129 7.53 11.90 33.85
N PHE A 130 6.33 11.69 33.32
CA PHE A 130 6.15 11.45 31.90
C PHE A 130 6.32 12.75 31.09
N ASP A 131 7.26 12.73 30.13
CA ASP A 131 7.32 13.70 29.04
C ASP A 131 7.24 12.91 27.71
N ILE A 132 6.25 13.22 26.91
CA ILE A 132 6.06 12.56 25.60
C ILE A 132 7.28 12.71 24.70
N LYS A 133 8.05 13.78 24.84
CA LYS A 133 9.27 14.05 24.07
C LYS A 133 10.35 12.98 24.23
N ASP A 134 10.35 12.28 25.36
CA ASP A 134 11.33 11.23 25.65
C ASP A 134 11.10 9.95 24.83
N ILE A 135 9.87 9.77 24.33
CA ILE A 135 9.46 8.54 23.62
C ILE A 135 9.06 8.77 22.16
N VAL A 136 8.90 10.03 21.75
CA VAL A 136 8.56 10.39 20.37
C VAL A 136 9.78 10.19 19.47
N ARG A 137 9.55 9.53 18.35
CA ARG A 137 10.56 9.31 17.32
C ARG A 137 10.49 10.38 16.23
N PRO A 138 11.61 10.72 15.56
CA PRO A 138 11.59 11.68 14.47
C PRO A 138 10.59 11.27 13.37
N ALA A 139 9.78 12.21 12.88
CA ALA A 139 8.91 12.01 11.74
C ALA A 139 9.66 12.21 10.44
N THR A 140 9.33 11.41 9.43
CA THR A 140 9.74 11.64 8.05
C THR A 140 8.62 12.40 7.34
N PHE A 141 8.99 13.43 6.58
CA PHE A 141 8.07 14.21 5.76
C PHE A 141 8.29 13.88 4.28
N VAL A 142 7.18 13.68 3.57
CA VAL A 142 7.21 13.36 2.13
C VAL A 142 6.20 14.23 1.40
N PRO A 143 6.54 14.72 0.19
CA PRO A 143 5.57 15.46 -0.62
C PRO A 143 4.48 14.52 -1.15
N GLU A 144 3.26 15.02 -1.25
CA GLU A 144 2.12 14.27 -1.78
C GLU A 144 2.30 13.79 -3.22
N SER A 145 3.15 14.47 -4.01
CA SER A 145 3.48 14.14 -5.39
C SER A 145 4.55 13.05 -5.53
N LYS A 146 5.14 12.57 -4.43
CA LYS A 146 6.17 11.52 -4.48
C LYS A 146 5.59 10.22 -5.03
N ARG A 147 6.35 9.51 -5.89
CA ARG A 147 5.95 8.21 -6.41
C ARG A 147 6.04 7.12 -5.32
N LEU A 148 5.06 6.21 -5.32
CA LEU A 148 4.95 5.17 -4.29
C LEU A 148 6.10 4.17 -4.32
N ASN A 149 6.62 3.80 -5.50
CA ASN A 149 7.77 2.91 -5.61
C ASN A 149 9.04 3.51 -4.96
N ILE A 150 9.21 4.84 -5.03
CA ILE A 150 10.31 5.54 -4.38
C ILE A 150 10.09 5.56 -2.87
N LEU A 151 8.87 5.87 -2.42
CA LEU A 151 8.51 5.86 -1.01
C LEU A 151 8.71 4.47 -0.38
N LEU A 152 8.26 3.41 -1.05
CA LEU A 152 8.43 2.03 -0.59
C LEU A 152 9.92 1.67 -0.41
N LYS A 153 10.76 2.09 -1.35
CA LYS A 153 12.22 1.91 -1.23
C LYS A 153 12.78 2.65 -0.02
N GLU A 154 12.38 3.91 0.20
CA GLU A 154 12.81 4.70 1.36
C GLU A 154 12.36 4.07 2.68
N PHE A 155 11.11 3.62 2.80
CA PHE A 155 10.62 2.92 3.99
C PHE A 155 11.47 1.69 4.33
N ARG A 156 11.84 0.90 3.32
CA ARG A 156 12.69 -0.28 3.51
C ARG A 156 14.11 0.07 3.95
N GLU A 157 14.72 1.09 3.35
CA GLU A 157 16.09 1.53 3.64
C GLU A 157 16.20 2.16 5.03
N THR A 158 15.22 3.00 5.41
CA THR A 158 15.21 3.72 6.69
C THR A 158 14.56 2.93 7.83
N ARG A 159 13.91 1.79 7.52
CA ARG A 159 13.11 0.99 8.47
C ARG A 159 12.01 1.81 9.13
N GLN A 160 11.50 2.79 8.43
CA GLN A 160 10.34 3.56 8.86
C GLN A 160 9.07 2.97 8.24
N HIS A 161 7.95 3.11 8.94
CA HIS A 161 6.68 2.53 8.52
C HIS A 161 5.58 3.58 8.36
N MET A 162 5.86 4.84 8.69
CA MET A 162 4.91 5.94 8.55
C MET A 162 5.66 7.21 8.15
N ALA A 163 5.05 7.98 7.25
CA ALA A 163 5.51 9.31 6.87
C ALA A 163 4.37 10.32 6.95
N ILE A 164 4.71 11.56 7.30
CA ILE A 164 3.80 12.70 7.25
C ILE A 164 3.81 13.25 5.83
N VAL A 165 2.64 13.42 5.25
CA VAL A 165 2.48 13.94 3.89
C VAL A 165 2.29 15.44 3.95
N ILE A 166 3.05 16.18 3.12
CA ILE A 166 3.00 17.63 3.04
C ILE A 166 2.73 18.10 1.61
N ASP A 167 2.06 19.26 1.51
CA ASP A 167 1.87 19.97 0.26
C ASP A 167 3.09 20.82 -0.14
N GLU A 168 2.97 21.59 -1.23
CA GLU A 168 4.01 22.48 -1.74
C GLU A 168 4.31 23.68 -0.82
N TYR A 169 3.41 23.96 0.12
CA TYR A 169 3.53 25.04 1.10
C TYR A 169 4.07 24.55 2.45
N GLY A 170 4.28 23.25 2.59
CA GLY A 170 4.74 22.62 3.83
C GLY A 170 3.63 22.33 4.83
N SER A 171 2.35 22.46 4.46
CA SER A 171 1.21 22.12 5.31
C SER A 171 0.98 20.61 5.30
N VAL A 172 0.55 20.07 6.44
CA VAL A 172 0.26 18.64 6.56
C VAL A 172 -1.05 18.29 5.86
N CYS A 173 -0.95 17.43 4.82
CA CYS A 173 -2.09 16.91 4.05
C CYS A 173 -2.64 15.60 4.63
N GLY A 174 -1.79 14.80 5.26
CA GLY A 174 -2.17 13.49 5.77
C GLY A 174 -0.98 12.68 6.24
N VAL A 175 -1.16 11.37 6.26
CA VAL A 175 -0.12 10.38 6.54
C VAL A 175 -0.17 9.26 5.52
N VAL A 176 0.93 8.54 5.37
CA VAL A 176 1.00 7.33 4.57
C VAL A 176 1.87 6.31 5.31
N THR A 177 1.47 5.05 5.27
CA THR A 177 2.22 3.95 5.89
C THR A 177 2.78 2.99 4.84
N ILE A 178 3.72 2.15 5.24
CA ILE A 178 4.23 1.09 4.36
C ILE A 178 3.13 0.06 4.09
N GLU A 179 2.26 -0.15 5.06
CA GLU A 179 1.11 -1.04 4.99
C GLU A 179 0.16 -0.57 3.87
N ASP A 180 -0.15 0.73 3.76
CA ASP A 180 -0.99 1.30 2.68
C ASP A 180 -0.37 1.06 1.29
N VAL A 181 0.96 1.16 1.17
CA VAL A 181 1.65 0.90 -0.10
C VAL A 181 1.63 -0.59 -0.45
N LEU A 182 1.81 -1.47 0.53
CA LEU A 182 1.80 -2.92 0.32
C LEU A 182 0.40 -3.42 -0.06
N GLU A 183 -0.66 -2.83 0.51
CA GLU A 183 -2.04 -3.12 0.16
C GLU A 183 -2.33 -2.87 -1.33
N GLN A 184 -1.73 -1.83 -1.94
CA GLN A 184 -1.85 -1.60 -3.38
C GLN A 184 -1.15 -2.66 -4.24
N ILE A 185 -0.22 -3.43 -3.67
CA ILE A 185 0.50 -4.51 -4.37
C ILE A 185 -0.20 -5.85 -4.20
N VAL A 186 -0.61 -6.16 -2.96
CA VAL A 186 -1.11 -7.49 -2.58
C VAL A 186 -2.63 -7.57 -2.64
N GLY A 187 -3.33 -6.42 -2.63
CA GLY A 187 -4.78 -6.33 -2.43
C GLY A 187 -5.13 -6.35 -0.93
N GLU A 188 -6.41 -6.33 -0.63
CA GLU A 188 -6.89 -6.49 0.74
C GLU A 188 -6.45 -7.86 1.26
N ILE A 189 -5.73 -7.88 2.37
CA ILE A 189 -5.40 -9.11 3.09
C ILE A 189 -6.63 -9.38 3.95
N GLU A 190 -7.48 -10.31 3.51
CA GLU A 190 -8.59 -10.78 4.33
C GLU A 190 -8.03 -11.30 5.66
N ASP A 191 -8.44 -10.69 6.77
CA ASP A 191 -8.06 -11.17 8.11
C ASP A 191 -8.73 -12.53 8.34
N GLU A 192 -8.02 -13.51 8.91
CA GLU A 192 -8.56 -14.85 9.25
C GLU A 192 -9.82 -14.77 10.15
N PHE A 193 -10.14 -13.58 10.65
CA PHE A 193 -11.31 -13.27 11.48
C PHE A 193 -12.40 -12.49 10.75
N ASP A 194 -12.19 -12.09 9.49
CA ASP A 194 -13.24 -11.56 8.64
C ASP A 194 -14.16 -12.69 8.19
N VAL A 195 -14.90 -13.19 9.15
CA VAL A 195 -16.13 -13.94 8.86
C VAL A 195 -16.97 -13.02 7.99
N ASP A 196 -17.32 -13.47 6.79
CA ASP A 196 -18.21 -12.85 5.79
C ASP A 196 -19.38 -12.06 6.42
N ASP A 197 -19.10 -10.92 7.05
CA ASP A 197 -20.10 -10.05 7.64
C ASP A 197 -20.66 -9.07 6.59
N ASP A 198 -20.06 -9.04 5.41
CA ASP A 198 -20.47 -8.18 4.29
C ASP A 198 -21.35 -8.84 3.24
N SER A 199 -21.81 -10.07 3.45
CA SER A 199 -22.89 -10.56 2.60
C SER A 199 -24.16 -9.75 2.88
N TYR A 200 -24.53 -8.86 1.95
CA TYR A 200 -25.77 -8.06 1.99
C TYR A 200 -27.03 -8.93 2.17
N ILE A 201 -26.90 -10.24 1.98
CA ILE A 201 -27.95 -11.23 2.11
C ILE A 201 -27.39 -12.41 2.91
N LYS A 202 -27.81 -12.55 4.19
CA LYS A 202 -27.50 -13.75 5.00
C LYS A 202 -28.69 -14.70 4.99
N LYS A 203 -28.43 -15.97 4.65
CA LYS A 203 -29.49 -17.02 4.78
C LYS A 203 -29.64 -17.33 6.26
N PHE A 204 -30.85 -17.07 6.83
CA PHE A 204 -31.13 -17.30 8.22
C PHE A 204 -31.67 -18.72 8.47
N ASP A 205 -32.55 -19.22 7.57
CA ASP A 205 -33.03 -20.60 7.53
C ASP A 205 -33.39 -21.01 6.09
N GLU A 206 -34.06 -22.16 5.89
CA GLU A 206 -34.39 -22.67 4.54
C GLU A 206 -35.33 -21.74 3.72
N GLN A 207 -36.02 -20.81 4.36
CA GLN A 207 -37.03 -19.94 3.72
C GLN A 207 -36.80 -18.44 4.02
N ASN A 208 -35.91 -18.07 4.95
CA ASN A 208 -35.71 -16.69 5.39
C ASN A 208 -34.29 -16.19 5.12
N TYR A 209 -34.20 -14.93 4.69
CA TYR A 209 -32.94 -14.22 4.44
C TYR A 209 -32.99 -12.90 5.20
N ILE A 210 -31.85 -12.54 5.80
CA ILE A 210 -31.59 -11.21 6.37
C ILE A 210 -30.91 -10.38 5.30
N VAL A 211 -31.50 -9.24 4.94
CA VAL A 211 -30.99 -8.30 3.95
C VAL A 211 -30.56 -7.01 4.67
N LYS A 212 -29.32 -6.58 4.48
CA LYS A 212 -28.81 -5.31 5.00
C LYS A 212 -29.36 -4.18 4.11
N ALA A 213 -30.20 -3.29 4.66
CA ALA A 213 -30.68 -2.14 3.93
C ALA A 213 -29.57 -1.10 3.81
N LEU A 214 -29.28 -0.63 2.58
CA LEU A 214 -28.45 0.53 2.34
C LEU A 214 -29.23 1.79 2.74
N THR A 215 -28.75 2.53 3.75
CA THR A 215 -29.25 3.87 4.14
C THR A 215 -28.34 4.93 3.54
#